data_fb9cd4cd890d0de107f29ece4b9efdfa
#
_entry.id   fb9cd4cd890d0de107f29ece4b9efdfa
#
_cell.length_a   1.000
_cell.length_b   1.000
_cell.length_c   1.000
_cell.angle_alpha   90.00
_cell.angle_beta   90.00
_cell.angle_gamma   90.00
#
_symmetry.space_group_name_H-M   'P 1'
#
loop_
_entity.id
_entity.type
_entity.pdbx_description
1 polymer ?
#
loop_
_entity_poly.entity_id
_entity_poly.type
_entity_poly.pdbx_seq_one_letter_code
_entity_poly.pdbx_strand_id
1 'polypeptide(L)'
;ELLIAYGPNEGAVQRETPAALYPDVLSTAFRRTGEALGAPVSNEWAARLGRSVGDWPAFPDSPDALARLARHYKLIIVSNVHRAGFAASNERLRGDFAAIITAEDVGAYKPAENHFRALDAALPGLGVERGELLHVAQSLFHDHVPAKREGLPSVWINRRHGRAGWGATPEPAEEYSYSAEFPSMAAFADAVDDAYHAGP
;
A
#
# COMPACT_ATOMS: atom_id res chain seq x y z
N GLU A 1 20.16 6.93 7.11
CA GLU A 1 20.04 8.33 6.63
C GLU A 1 19.22 8.41 5.34
N LEU A 2 19.54 7.64 4.26
CA LEU A 2 18.85 7.71 2.97
C LEU A 2 17.32 7.53 3.09
N LEU A 3 16.84 6.45 3.73
CA LEU A 3 15.40 6.19 3.87
C LEU A 3 14.68 7.25 4.70
N ILE A 4 15.36 7.81 5.71
CA ILE A 4 14.81 8.88 6.55
C ILE A 4 14.63 10.17 5.74
N ALA A 5 15.55 10.46 4.83
CA ALA A 5 15.46 11.63 3.94
C ALA A 5 14.51 11.40 2.76
N TYR A 6 14.36 10.16 2.29
CA TYR A 6 13.56 9.83 1.11
C TYR A 6 12.04 9.98 1.36
N GLY A 7 11.54 9.41 2.45
CA GLY A 7 10.09 9.39 2.72
C GLY A 7 9.43 10.78 2.73
N PRO A 8 9.99 11.80 3.43
CA PRO A 8 9.46 13.16 3.39
C PRO A 8 9.48 13.79 1.98
N ASN A 9 10.52 13.52 1.17
CA ASN A 9 10.61 14.01 -0.20
C ASN A 9 9.57 13.34 -1.11
N GLU A 10 9.37 12.04 -0.99
CA GLU A 10 8.34 11.32 -1.74
C GLU A 10 6.95 11.87 -1.40
N GLY A 11 6.62 12.01 -0.12
CA GLY A 11 5.35 12.58 0.32
C GLY A 11 5.14 14.04 -0.14
N ALA A 12 6.21 14.84 -0.22
CA ALA A 12 6.13 16.20 -0.74
C ALA A 12 5.78 16.20 -2.25
N VAL A 13 6.47 15.38 -3.05
CA VAL A 13 6.20 15.25 -4.49
C VAL A 13 4.76 14.76 -4.74
N GLN A 14 4.28 13.78 -3.99
CA GLN A 14 2.91 13.27 -4.09
C GLN A 14 1.86 14.36 -3.81
N ARG A 15 2.11 15.24 -2.85
CA ARG A 15 1.20 16.37 -2.54
C ARG A 15 1.25 17.47 -3.61
N GLU A 16 2.43 17.78 -4.13
CA GLU A 16 2.64 18.83 -5.12
C GLU A 16 2.13 18.43 -6.50
N THR A 17 2.24 17.16 -6.84
CA THR A 17 1.86 16.59 -8.15
C THR A 17 0.99 15.35 -7.99
N PRO A 18 -0.24 15.48 -7.43
CA PRO A 18 -1.06 14.32 -7.04
C PRO A 18 -1.45 13.41 -8.21
N ALA A 19 -1.53 13.94 -9.42
CA ALA A 19 -1.86 13.16 -10.62
C ALA A 19 -0.63 12.65 -11.40
N ALA A 20 0.60 12.93 -10.93
CA ALA A 20 1.81 12.40 -11.57
C ALA A 20 1.84 10.87 -11.46
N LEU A 21 2.41 10.19 -12.45
CA LEU A 21 2.62 8.75 -12.37
C LEU A 21 3.70 8.41 -11.34
N TYR A 22 3.55 7.27 -10.68
CA TYR A 22 4.47 6.86 -9.62
C TYR A 22 5.95 6.79 -10.05
N PRO A 23 6.32 6.37 -11.28
CA PRO A 23 7.69 6.48 -11.78
C PRO A 23 8.27 7.90 -11.74
N ASP A 24 7.46 8.92 -12.05
CA ASP A 24 7.89 10.31 -12.03
C ASP A 24 8.03 10.84 -10.61
N VAL A 25 7.13 10.42 -9.71
CA VAL A 25 7.23 10.69 -8.27
C VAL A 25 8.53 10.12 -7.70
N LEU A 26 8.82 8.83 -7.95
CA LEU A 26 10.05 8.18 -7.50
C LEU A 26 11.30 8.89 -8.02
N SER A 27 11.32 9.23 -9.32
CA SER A 27 12.45 9.91 -9.96
C SER A 27 12.70 11.28 -9.35
N THR A 28 11.62 12.03 -9.10
CA THR A 28 11.70 13.39 -8.54
C THR A 28 12.08 13.36 -7.06
N ALA A 29 11.49 12.47 -6.28
CA ALA A 29 11.81 12.27 -4.87
C ALA A 29 13.28 11.87 -4.69
N PHE A 30 13.80 11.01 -5.55
CA PHE A 30 15.20 10.58 -5.47
C PHE A 30 16.17 11.72 -5.76
N ARG A 31 15.89 12.56 -6.77
CA ARG A 31 16.72 13.76 -7.03
C ARG A 31 16.72 14.71 -5.83
N ARG A 32 15.54 15.04 -5.28
CA ARG A 32 15.41 15.92 -4.11
C ARG A 32 16.15 15.36 -2.89
N THR A 33 16.08 14.05 -2.71
CA THR A 33 16.79 13.38 -1.62
C THR A 33 18.30 13.48 -1.79
N GLY A 34 18.80 13.26 -3.01
CA GLY A 34 20.22 13.43 -3.31
C GLY A 34 20.71 14.87 -3.08
N GLU A 35 19.94 15.85 -3.52
CA GLU A 35 20.25 17.27 -3.27
C GLU A 35 20.28 17.59 -1.78
N ALA A 36 19.29 17.13 -1.02
CA ALA A 36 19.21 17.34 0.44
C ALA A 36 20.37 16.70 1.21
N LEU A 37 20.93 15.62 0.68
CA LEU A 37 22.07 14.91 1.27
C LEU A 37 23.44 15.37 0.72
N GLY A 38 23.48 16.38 -0.16
CA GLY A 38 24.71 16.85 -0.81
C GLY A 38 25.32 15.85 -1.81
N ALA A 39 24.54 14.88 -2.28
CA ALA A 39 24.91 13.85 -3.25
C ALA A 39 23.96 13.87 -4.47
N PRO A 40 24.09 14.85 -5.39
CA PRO A 40 23.17 15.01 -6.50
C PRO A 40 23.04 13.73 -7.35
N VAL A 41 21.80 13.38 -7.67
CA VAL A 41 21.46 12.20 -8.46
C VAL A 41 21.34 12.57 -9.94
N SER A 42 22.00 11.84 -10.85
CA SER A 42 21.87 12.04 -12.29
C SER A 42 20.44 11.70 -12.77
N ASN A 43 20.04 12.27 -13.91
CA ASN A 43 18.76 11.96 -14.53
C ASN A 43 18.63 10.45 -14.88
N GLU A 44 19.73 9.82 -15.26
CA GLU A 44 19.76 8.38 -15.56
C GLU A 44 19.43 7.52 -14.31
N TRP A 45 20.06 7.81 -13.18
CA TRP A 45 19.80 7.09 -11.93
C TRP A 45 18.39 7.37 -11.40
N ALA A 46 17.92 8.61 -11.50
CA ALA A 46 16.56 8.96 -11.14
C ALA A 46 15.53 8.18 -11.98
N ALA A 47 15.70 8.18 -13.29
CA ALA A 47 14.85 7.42 -14.20
C ALA A 47 14.92 5.89 -13.98
N ARG A 48 16.10 5.37 -13.60
CA ARG A 48 16.26 3.96 -13.25
C ARG A 48 15.43 3.60 -12.01
N LEU A 49 15.47 4.41 -10.95
CA LEU A 49 14.62 4.20 -9.79
C LEU A 49 13.13 4.29 -10.17
N GLY A 50 12.73 5.29 -10.96
CA GLY A 50 11.35 5.43 -11.42
C GLY A 50 10.81 4.17 -12.12
N ARG A 51 11.63 3.52 -12.92
CA ARG A 51 11.25 2.29 -13.65
C ARG A 51 11.40 0.99 -12.83
N SER A 52 11.91 1.06 -11.60
CA SER A 52 12.28 -0.15 -10.84
C SER A 52 11.11 -0.89 -10.18
N VAL A 53 9.91 -0.32 -10.15
CA VAL A 53 8.75 -0.93 -9.45
C VAL A 53 8.51 -2.36 -9.89
N GLY A 54 8.64 -2.65 -11.19
CA GLY A 54 8.51 -3.99 -11.74
C GLY A 54 9.54 -4.99 -11.22
N ASP A 55 10.68 -4.53 -10.71
CA ASP A 55 11.76 -5.37 -10.19
C ASP A 55 11.66 -5.62 -8.69
N TRP A 56 10.74 -4.93 -7.99
CA TRP A 56 10.62 -5.07 -6.54
C TRP A 56 10.10 -6.45 -6.15
N PRO A 57 10.79 -7.14 -5.23
CA PRO A 57 10.37 -8.48 -4.82
C PRO A 57 9.08 -8.42 -3.99
N ALA A 58 8.22 -9.41 -4.18
CA ALA A 58 7.14 -9.66 -3.24
C ALA A 58 7.71 -10.25 -1.93
N PHE A 59 7.02 -10.02 -0.82
CA PHE A 59 7.32 -10.78 0.40
C PHE A 59 7.01 -12.26 0.15
N PRO A 60 7.89 -13.18 0.58
CA PRO A 60 7.77 -14.61 0.23
C PRO A 60 6.45 -15.26 0.66
N ASP A 61 5.85 -14.76 1.73
CA ASP A 61 4.59 -15.25 2.30
C ASP A 61 3.35 -14.72 1.58
N SER A 62 3.47 -13.63 0.80
CA SER A 62 2.29 -12.94 0.27
C SER A 62 1.53 -13.72 -0.80
N PRO A 63 2.15 -14.42 -1.76
CA PRO A 63 1.39 -15.15 -2.77
C PRO A 63 0.49 -16.25 -2.19
N ASP A 64 1.03 -17.06 -1.29
CA ASP A 64 0.27 -18.16 -0.69
C ASP A 64 -0.79 -17.65 0.28
N ALA A 65 -0.49 -16.59 1.05
CA ALA A 65 -1.47 -15.95 1.92
C ALA A 65 -2.64 -15.35 1.12
N LEU A 66 -2.38 -14.67 0.01
CA LEU A 66 -3.42 -14.14 -0.88
C LEU A 66 -4.29 -15.25 -1.47
N ALA A 67 -3.70 -16.36 -1.92
CA ALA A 67 -4.43 -17.52 -2.43
C ALA A 67 -5.35 -18.16 -1.36
N ARG A 68 -4.91 -18.18 -0.09
CA ARG A 68 -5.71 -18.67 1.03
C ARG A 68 -6.87 -17.72 1.35
N LEU A 69 -6.59 -16.42 1.47
CA LEU A 69 -7.58 -15.40 1.74
C LEU A 69 -8.66 -15.30 0.65
N ALA A 70 -8.29 -15.50 -0.62
CA ALA A 70 -9.22 -15.52 -1.74
C ALA A 70 -10.29 -16.65 -1.67
N ARG A 71 -10.08 -17.67 -0.82
CA ARG A 71 -11.09 -18.71 -0.56
C ARG A 71 -12.26 -18.20 0.29
N HIS A 72 -12.03 -17.15 1.06
CA HIS A 72 -12.98 -16.62 2.04
C HIS A 72 -13.47 -15.22 1.66
N TYR A 73 -12.68 -14.44 0.91
CA TYR A 73 -12.95 -13.04 0.62
C TYR A 73 -12.79 -12.70 -0.85
N LYS A 74 -13.53 -11.70 -1.31
CA LYS A 74 -13.19 -10.97 -2.54
C LYS A 74 -12.04 -10.02 -2.23
N LEU A 75 -10.91 -10.20 -2.89
CA LEU A 75 -9.74 -9.36 -2.67
C LEU A 75 -9.81 -8.11 -3.56
N ILE A 76 -9.56 -6.94 -2.98
CA ILE A 76 -9.52 -5.66 -3.69
C ILE A 76 -8.19 -4.99 -3.39
N ILE A 77 -7.53 -4.50 -4.43
CA ILE A 77 -6.29 -3.69 -4.28
C ILE A 77 -6.63 -2.20 -4.24
N VAL A 78 -6.02 -1.52 -3.25
CA VAL A 78 -6.02 -0.06 -3.11
C VAL A 78 -4.58 0.39 -2.93
N SER A 79 -3.92 0.87 -4.01
CA SER A 79 -2.47 1.05 -4.04
C SER A 79 -2.02 2.41 -4.55
N ASN A 80 -0.93 2.94 -3.97
CA ASN A 80 -0.25 4.16 -4.44
C ASN A 80 0.62 3.95 -5.69
N VAL A 81 0.70 2.74 -6.24
CA VAL A 81 1.43 2.53 -7.49
C VAL A 81 0.57 2.88 -8.72
N HIS A 82 1.18 2.95 -9.92
CA HIS A 82 0.49 3.07 -11.19
C HIS A 82 0.07 1.69 -11.73
N ARG A 83 -0.86 1.63 -12.68
CA ARG A 83 -1.43 0.38 -13.22
C ARG A 83 -0.38 -0.62 -13.70
N ALA A 84 0.56 -0.17 -14.54
CA ALA A 84 1.62 -1.05 -15.06
C ALA A 84 2.54 -1.55 -13.94
N GLY A 85 2.85 -0.73 -12.93
CA GLY A 85 3.63 -1.14 -11.77
C GLY A 85 2.92 -2.19 -10.93
N PHE A 86 1.60 -2.04 -10.73
CA PHE A 86 0.84 -3.07 -10.03
C PHE A 86 0.75 -4.37 -10.86
N ALA A 87 0.53 -4.28 -12.16
CA ALA A 87 0.49 -5.46 -13.02
C ALA A 87 1.79 -6.29 -12.93
N ALA A 88 2.96 -5.63 -13.01
CA ALA A 88 4.26 -6.27 -12.83
C ALA A 88 4.45 -6.86 -11.42
N SER A 89 3.96 -6.18 -10.38
CA SER A 89 3.98 -6.72 -9.01
C SER A 89 3.09 -7.96 -8.89
N ASN A 90 1.93 -7.97 -9.56
CA ASN A 90 0.99 -9.09 -9.50
C ASN A 90 1.49 -10.36 -10.19
N GLU A 91 2.41 -10.27 -11.15
CA GLU A 91 3.09 -11.45 -11.69
C GLU A 91 3.77 -12.29 -10.60
N ARG A 92 4.26 -11.62 -9.53
CA ARG A 92 4.89 -12.27 -8.37
C ARG A 92 3.89 -12.61 -7.27
N LEU A 93 2.90 -11.76 -7.04
CA LEU A 93 1.85 -11.98 -6.05
C LEU A 93 0.88 -13.08 -6.46
N ARG A 94 0.63 -13.22 -7.78
CA ARG A 94 -0.30 -14.20 -8.35
C ARG A 94 -1.71 -14.12 -7.73
N GLY A 95 -2.10 -12.89 -7.32
CA GLY A 95 -3.39 -12.65 -6.70
C GLY A 95 -4.51 -12.57 -7.73
N ASP A 96 -5.66 -13.13 -7.39
CA ASP A 96 -6.92 -12.92 -8.11
C ASP A 96 -7.70 -11.82 -7.39
N PHE A 97 -7.79 -10.65 -8.03
CA PHE A 97 -8.39 -9.46 -7.42
C PHE A 97 -9.70 -9.10 -8.14
N ALA A 98 -10.77 -8.98 -7.35
CA ALA A 98 -12.07 -8.55 -7.85
C ALA A 98 -12.08 -7.10 -8.35
N ALA A 99 -11.21 -6.27 -7.81
CA ALA A 99 -10.96 -4.91 -8.29
C ALA A 99 -9.52 -4.46 -7.96
N ILE A 100 -8.99 -3.56 -8.78
CA ILE A 100 -7.67 -2.94 -8.61
C ILE A 100 -7.84 -1.44 -8.76
N ILE A 101 -7.54 -0.69 -7.70
CA ILE A 101 -7.65 0.77 -7.62
C ILE A 101 -6.26 1.32 -7.35
N THR A 102 -5.70 2.04 -8.31
CA THR A 102 -4.35 2.60 -8.22
C THR A 102 -4.37 4.13 -8.10
N ALA A 103 -3.24 4.73 -7.72
CA ALA A 103 -3.10 6.19 -7.73
C ALA A 103 -3.33 6.79 -9.11
N GLU A 104 -2.98 6.07 -10.19
CA GLU A 104 -3.25 6.47 -11.57
C GLU A 104 -4.75 6.53 -11.88
N ASP A 105 -5.56 5.60 -11.32
CA ASP A 105 -7.01 5.56 -11.54
C ASP A 105 -7.72 6.75 -10.88
N VAL A 106 -7.25 7.17 -9.72
CA VAL A 106 -7.91 8.18 -8.90
C VAL A 106 -7.25 9.56 -8.94
N GLY A 107 -6.09 9.67 -9.61
CA GLY A 107 -5.34 10.92 -9.74
C GLY A 107 -4.84 11.49 -8.41
N ALA A 108 -4.59 10.64 -7.42
CA ALA A 108 -4.14 11.04 -6.09
C ALA A 108 -3.39 9.90 -5.38
N TYR A 109 -2.63 10.27 -4.34
CA TYR A 109 -1.90 9.33 -3.48
C TYR A 109 -2.54 9.26 -2.10
N LYS A 110 -2.66 8.05 -1.51
CA LYS A 110 -3.00 7.93 -0.10
C LYS A 110 -1.98 8.73 0.74
N PRO A 111 -2.40 9.41 1.80
CA PRO A 111 -3.63 9.25 2.57
C PRO A 111 -4.82 10.11 2.07
N ALA A 112 -4.80 10.64 0.83
CA ALA A 112 -5.97 11.31 0.27
C ALA A 112 -7.15 10.33 0.13
N GLU A 113 -8.37 10.85 0.29
CA GLU A 113 -9.62 10.07 0.31
C GLU A 113 -10.04 9.49 -1.04
N ASN A 114 -9.41 9.92 -2.14
CA ASN A 114 -9.77 9.52 -3.51
C ASN A 114 -9.83 8.00 -3.68
N HIS A 115 -8.89 7.27 -3.11
CA HIS A 115 -8.85 5.80 -3.18
C HIS A 115 -10.07 5.17 -2.48
N PHE A 116 -10.44 5.69 -1.31
CA PHE A 116 -11.58 5.17 -0.54
C PHE A 116 -12.90 5.51 -1.20
N ARG A 117 -13.03 6.70 -1.80
CA ARG A 117 -14.19 7.05 -2.65
C ARG A 117 -14.32 6.13 -3.87
N ALA A 118 -13.21 5.82 -4.54
CA ALA A 118 -13.21 4.88 -5.66
C ALA A 118 -13.55 3.45 -5.22
N LEU A 119 -13.07 3.04 -4.04
CA LEU A 119 -13.42 1.77 -3.42
C LEU A 119 -14.94 1.70 -3.20
N ASP A 120 -15.53 2.69 -2.53
CA ASP A 120 -16.98 2.75 -2.29
C ASP A 120 -17.78 2.70 -3.58
N ALA A 121 -17.34 3.41 -4.62
CA ALA A 121 -17.99 3.40 -5.94
C ALA A 121 -17.92 2.03 -6.64
N ALA A 122 -16.92 1.22 -6.34
CA ALA A 122 -16.76 -0.11 -6.94
C ALA A 122 -17.63 -1.19 -6.24
N LEU A 123 -17.99 -1.02 -4.96
CA LEU A 123 -18.65 -2.04 -4.16
C LEU A 123 -19.98 -2.57 -4.76
N PRO A 124 -20.90 -1.71 -5.28
CA PRO A 124 -22.16 -2.20 -5.86
C PRO A 124 -21.92 -3.15 -7.04
N GLY A 125 -20.93 -2.87 -7.90
CA GLY A 125 -20.55 -3.74 -9.01
C GLY A 125 -19.97 -5.09 -8.58
N LEU A 126 -19.44 -5.15 -7.36
CA LEU A 126 -18.89 -6.36 -6.76
C LEU A 126 -19.92 -7.13 -5.91
N GLY A 127 -21.10 -6.55 -5.68
CA GLY A 127 -22.11 -7.13 -4.78
C GLY A 127 -21.58 -7.23 -3.33
N VAL A 128 -20.89 -6.20 -2.86
CA VAL A 128 -20.32 -6.09 -1.51
C VAL A 128 -20.86 -4.84 -0.86
N GLU A 129 -21.22 -4.93 0.41
CA GLU A 129 -21.63 -3.77 1.21
C GLU A 129 -20.42 -3.18 1.96
N ARG A 130 -20.47 -1.87 2.25
CA ARG A 130 -19.39 -1.19 2.96
C ARG A 130 -19.08 -1.81 4.33
N GLY A 131 -20.10 -2.30 5.03
CA GLY A 131 -19.95 -2.96 6.33
C GLY A 131 -19.21 -4.31 6.29
N GLU A 132 -19.01 -4.87 5.10
CA GLU A 132 -18.28 -6.12 4.88
C GLU A 132 -16.80 -5.90 4.59
N LEU A 133 -16.35 -4.63 4.48
CA LEU A 133 -14.96 -4.30 4.19
C LEU A 133 -14.06 -4.51 5.41
N LEU A 134 -12.90 -5.09 5.17
CA LEU A 134 -11.77 -5.12 6.08
C LEU A 134 -10.53 -4.59 5.36
N HIS A 135 -9.98 -3.47 5.82
CA HIS A 135 -8.78 -2.89 5.23
C HIS A 135 -7.52 -3.53 5.81
N VAL A 136 -6.73 -4.21 4.99
CA VAL A 136 -5.53 -4.93 5.44
C VAL A 136 -4.30 -4.27 4.83
N ALA A 137 -3.42 -3.69 5.65
CA ALA A 137 -2.30 -2.90 5.15
C ALA A 137 -1.09 -2.86 6.11
N GLN A 138 0.06 -2.46 5.56
CA GLN A 138 1.29 -2.25 6.33
C GLN A 138 1.44 -0.79 6.80
N SER A 139 1.03 0.20 6.02
CA SER A 139 1.32 1.60 6.31
C SER A 139 0.32 2.22 7.27
N LEU A 140 0.77 2.59 8.47
CA LEU A 140 -0.07 3.34 9.40
C LEU A 140 -0.47 4.70 8.82
N PHE A 141 0.49 5.40 8.19
CA PHE A 141 0.27 6.73 7.60
C PHE A 141 -0.66 6.70 6.38
N HIS A 142 -0.37 5.84 5.38
CA HIS A 142 -1.11 5.85 4.12
C HIS A 142 -2.46 5.13 4.20
N ASP A 143 -2.61 4.20 5.15
CA ASP A 143 -3.73 3.26 5.17
C ASP A 143 -4.57 3.34 6.44
N HIS A 144 -3.97 3.18 7.62
CA HIS A 144 -4.73 3.09 8.87
C HIS A 144 -5.25 4.44 9.37
N VAL A 145 -4.53 5.55 9.12
CA VAL A 145 -5.04 6.91 9.38
C VAL A 145 -6.31 7.16 8.54
N PRO A 146 -6.28 7.04 7.19
CA PRO A 146 -7.50 7.25 6.42
C PRO A 146 -8.57 6.17 6.68
N ALA A 147 -8.24 4.90 6.91
CA ALA A 147 -9.22 3.88 7.26
C ALA A 147 -10.00 4.24 8.54
N LYS A 148 -9.31 4.74 9.58
CA LYS A 148 -9.96 5.26 10.79
C LYS A 148 -10.89 6.43 10.46
N ARG A 149 -10.43 7.38 9.65
CA ARG A 149 -11.20 8.56 9.21
C ARG A 149 -12.48 8.15 8.48
N GLU A 150 -12.38 7.12 7.64
CA GLU A 150 -13.48 6.55 6.87
C GLU A 150 -14.36 5.57 7.68
N GLY A 151 -14.04 5.28 8.93
CA GLY A 151 -14.78 4.33 9.78
C GLY A 151 -14.65 2.87 9.33
N LEU A 152 -13.58 2.52 8.60
CA LEU A 152 -13.32 1.15 8.15
C LEU A 152 -12.55 0.37 9.22
N PRO A 153 -12.97 -0.86 9.58
CA PRO A 153 -12.15 -1.76 10.37
C PRO A 153 -10.88 -2.10 9.58
N SER A 154 -9.75 -2.20 10.29
CA SER A 154 -8.50 -2.50 9.62
C SER A 154 -7.63 -3.48 10.40
N VAL A 155 -6.76 -4.19 9.67
CA VAL A 155 -5.74 -5.11 10.19
C VAL A 155 -4.37 -4.60 9.77
N TRP A 156 -3.50 -4.42 10.76
CA TRP A 156 -2.14 -3.99 10.53
C TRP A 156 -1.20 -5.16 10.28
N ILE A 157 -0.58 -5.20 9.10
CA ILE A 157 0.49 -6.15 8.80
C ILE A 157 1.82 -5.50 9.17
N ASN A 158 2.23 -5.65 10.42
CA ASN A 158 3.44 -5.06 10.97
C ASN A 158 4.70 -5.85 10.55
N ARG A 159 5.15 -5.65 9.31
CA ARG A 159 6.38 -6.26 8.75
C ARG A 159 7.66 -5.87 9.52
N ARG A 160 7.56 -4.90 10.40
CA ARG A 160 8.67 -4.42 11.24
C ARG A 160 8.54 -4.86 12.70
N HIS A 161 7.67 -5.80 13.01
CA HIS A 161 7.44 -6.26 14.37
C HIS A 161 8.77 -6.48 15.12
N GLY A 162 8.92 -5.87 16.31
CA GLY A 162 10.16 -5.89 17.08
C GLY A 162 11.30 -5.00 16.55
N ARG A 163 11.12 -4.22 15.49
CA ARG A 163 12.13 -3.28 14.95
C ARG A 163 11.69 -1.83 15.17
N ALA A 164 12.60 -0.99 15.63
CA ALA A 164 12.32 0.44 15.82
C ALA A 164 12.14 1.19 14.49
N GLY A 165 11.36 2.28 14.51
CA GLY A 165 11.13 3.22 13.42
C GLY A 165 10.14 2.72 12.36
N TRP A 166 9.86 3.56 11.36
CA TRP A 166 8.77 3.43 10.39
C TRP A 166 9.21 2.84 9.03
N GLY A 167 10.52 2.60 8.83
CA GLY A 167 11.08 2.16 7.55
C GLY A 167 11.06 3.28 6.50
N ALA A 168 10.52 2.99 5.33
CA ALA A 168 10.34 3.96 4.25
C ALA A 168 8.99 4.70 4.31
N THR A 169 8.09 4.33 5.23
CA THR A 169 6.81 5.00 5.43
C THR A 169 6.97 6.19 6.38
N PRO A 170 6.28 7.31 6.15
CA PRO A 170 6.25 8.41 7.11
C PRO A 170 5.65 7.97 8.45
N GLU A 171 6.11 8.61 9.52
CA GLU A 171 5.46 8.50 10.82
C GLU A 171 4.05 9.10 10.74
N PRO A 172 3.02 8.40 11.23
CA PRO A 172 1.67 8.97 11.24
C PRO A 172 1.60 10.15 12.22
N ALA A 173 1.18 11.32 11.72
CA ALA A 173 0.97 12.53 12.53
C ALA A 173 -0.48 12.63 13.06
N GLU A 174 -1.39 11.84 12.51
CA GLU A 174 -2.79 11.78 12.90
C GLU A 174 -3.09 10.47 13.65
N GLU A 175 -4.23 10.46 14.33
CA GLU A 175 -4.68 9.26 15.03
C GLU A 175 -5.02 8.13 14.04
N TYR A 176 -4.59 6.93 14.36
CA TYR A 176 -4.91 5.71 13.65
C TYR A 176 -5.48 4.65 14.60
N SER A 177 -6.12 3.65 14.04
CA SER A 177 -6.58 2.47 14.79
C SER A 177 -6.56 1.25 13.89
N TYR A 178 -6.46 0.08 14.51
CA TYR A 178 -6.61 -1.21 13.85
C TYR A 178 -7.27 -2.19 14.82
N SER A 179 -7.98 -3.17 14.27
CA SER A 179 -8.69 -4.19 15.05
C SER A 179 -7.78 -5.34 15.47
N ALA A 180 -6.75 -5.61 14.67
CA ALA A 180 -5.75 -6.65 14.93
C ALA A 180 -4.40 -6.32 14.27
N GLU A 181 -3.33 -6.92 14.77
CA GLU A 181 -1.97 -6.79 14.27
C GLU A 181 -1.36 -8.16 14.03
N PHE A 182 -0.70 -8.33 12.88
CA PHE A 182 0.02 -9.55 12.53
C PHE A 182 1.41 -9.23 11.96
N PRO A 183 2.44 -10.03 12.23
CA PRO A 183 3.79 -9.79 11.73
C PRO A 183 3.95 -10.10 10.23
N SER A 184 2.98 -10.79 9.61
CA SER A 184 3.04 -11.22 8.23
C SER A 184 1.65 -11.47 7.65
N MET A 185 1.53 -11.53 6.33
CA MET A 185 0.30 -11.97 5.66
C MET A 185 0.00 -13.44 5.93
N ALA A 186 1.04 -14.29 6.08
CA ALA A 186 0.86 -15.69 6.44
C ALA A 186 0.17 -15.81 7.81
N ALA A 187 0.66 -15.09 8.84
CA ALA A 187 0.06 -15.13 10.17
C ALA A 187 -1.39 -14.62 10.17
N PHE A 188 -1.71 -13.61 9.35
CA PHE A 188 -3.09 -13.17 9.18
C PHE A 188 -3.94 -14.22 8.48
N ALA A 189 -3.45 -14.85 7.42
CA ALA A 189 -4.16 -15.93 6.73
C ALA A 189 -4.38 -17.17 7.63
N ASP A 190 -3.41 -17.50 8.48
CA ASP A 190 -3.57 -18.57 9.50
C ASP A 190 -4.74 -18.26 10.43
N ALA A 191 -4.80 -17.06 10.98
CA ALA A 191 -5.88 -16.65 11.88
C ALA A 191 -7.26 -16.64 11.19
N VAL A 192 -7.32 -16.29 9.90
CA VAL A 192 -8.56 -16.36 9.12
C VAL A 192 -8.98 -17.82 8.89
N ASP A 193 -8.07 -18.67 8.43
CA ASP A 193 -8.39 -20.10 8.22
C ASP A 193 -8.86 -20.76 9.53
N ASP A 194 -8.21 -20.47 10.65
CA ASP A 194 -8.60 -21.00 11.97
C ASP A 194 -10.01 -20.53 12.36
N ALA A 195 -10.34 -19.26 12.15
CA ALA A 195 -11.66 -18.73 12.44
C ALA A 195 -12.76 -19.41 11.60
N TYR A 196 -12.50 -19.68 10.31
CA TYR A 196 -13.46 -20.37 9.44
C TYR A 196 -13.58 -21.88 9.76
N HIS A 197 -12.52 -22.52 10.25
CA HIS A 197 -12.57 -23.93 10.67
C HIS A 197 -13.26 -24.11 12.04
N ALA A 198 -13.19 -23.12 12.93
CA ALA A 198 -13.82 -23.18 14.23
C ALA A 198 -15.37 -23.10 14.15
N GLY A 199 -15.92 -22.63 13.01
CA GLY A 199 -17.37 -22.42 12.83
C GLY A 199 -17.90 -21.27 13.70
N PRO A 200 -19.14 -20.87 13.51
CA PRO A 200 -19.81 -19.92 14.38
C PRO A 200 -20.12 -20.51 15.75
#